data_86b698671823fae6102a003d954d8511
#
_entry.id   86b698671823fae6102a003d954d8511
#
_cell.length_a   1.000
_cell.length_b   1.000
_cell.length_c   1.000
_cell.angle_alpha   90.00
_cell.angle_beta   90.00
_cell.angle_gamma   90.00
#
_symmetry.space_group_name_H-M   'P 1'
#
loop_
_entity.id
_entity.type
_entity.pdbx_description
1 polymer ?
#
loop_
_entity_poly.entity_id
_entity_poly.type
_entity_poly.pdbx_seq_one_letter_code
_entity_poly.pdbx_strand_id
1 'polypeptide(L)'
;GCTPDKKKAGESTKEVPVGKMTYRQFPPNEDKVSLLGYGCMRWPTLPAPGGDGNVIDQEEVNRLVDYAIEHGVNYFDTAPVYVQGWSEKSTGIALKRHPRDKFFVATKMSNFSNSDYDFGVKMYHNSLKNLQVDYIDYYLLHMLGAPGKSGLQGRFLDNGLLDFLLKEREAGRIRRLGWSF
;
A
#
# COMPACT_ATOMS: atom_id res chain seq x y z
N GLY A 1 -38.02 35.90 32.56
CA GLY A 1 -37.62 34.52 32.37
C GLY A 1 -36.55 34.45 31.30
N CYS A 2 -35.27 34.33 31.70
CA CYS A 2 -34.18 34.10 30.79
C CYS A 2 -34.13 32.63 30.45
N THR A 3 -34.37 32.27 29.19
CA THR A 3 -34.10 30.97 28.65
C THR A 3 -32.61 30.87 28.38
N PRO A 4 -31.89 29.81 28.84
CA PRO A 4 -30.50 29.63 28.50
C PRO A 4 -30.36 29.12 27.07
N ASP A 5 -29.54 29.83 26.31
CA ASP A 5 -29.09 29.43 25.00
C ASP A 5 -28.48 28.03 25.06
N LYS A 6 -29.09 27.07 24.37
CA LYS A 6 -28.50 25.78 24.11
C LYS A 6 -27.33 25.99 23.13
N LYS A 7 -26.12 26.07 23.66
CA LYS A 7 -24.92 25.90 22.85
C LYS A 7 -25.04 24.56 22.11
N LYS A 8 -25.11 24.62 20.78
CA LYS A 8 -24.95 23.46 19.92
C LYS A 8 -23.58 22.86 20.19
N ALA A 9 -23.57 21.63 20.68
CA ALA A 9 -22.35 20.88 20.87
C ALA A 9 -21.69 20.60 19.51
N GLY A 10 -20.46 21.11 19.35
CA GLY A 10 -19.44 20.41 18.58
C GLY A 10 -19.41 20.54 17.08
N GLU A 11 -19.60 21.69 16.49
CA GLU A 11 -18.86 21.98 15.24
C GLU A 11 -17.53 22.59 15.64
N SER A 12 -16.48 21.78 15.56
CA SER A 12 -15.11 22.27 15.64
C SER A 12 -14.87 23.17 14.43
N THR A 13 -14.98 24.47 14.62
CA THR A 13 -14.63 25.51 13.64
C THR A 13 -13.12 25.70 13.51
N LYS A 14 -12.32 24.69 13.87
CA LYS A 14 -10.89 24.73 13.62
C LYS A 14 -10.68 24.52 12.13
N GLU A 15 -10.41 25.61 11.43
CA GLU A 15 -9.85 25.55 10.08
C GLU A 15 -8.67 24.60 10.09
N VAL A 16 -8.74 23.55 9.26
CA VAL A 16 -7.59 22.67 9.04
C VAL A 16 -6.55 23.52 8.31
N PRO A 17 -5.37 23.77 8.90
CA PRO A 17 -4.38 24.62 8.28
C PRO A 17 -4.01 24.05 6.90
N VAL A 18 -4.06 24.90 5.87
CA VAL A 18 -3.63 24.53 4.52
C VAL A 18 -2.19 24.03 4.57
N GLY A 19 -1.94 22.86 3.98
CA GLY A 19 -0.61 22.26 3.93
C GLY A 19 -0.23 21.40 5.12
N LYS A 20 -1.11 21.16 6.09
CA LYS A 20 -0.87 20.22 7.19
C LYS A 20 -1.68 18.94 6.99
N MET A 21 -0.97 17.80 7.08
CA MET A 21 -1.59 16.47 7.01
C MET A 21 -2.27 16.11 8.33
N THR A 22 -3.45 15.49 8.23
CA THR A 22 -4.10 14.81 9.33
C THR A 22 -3.66 13.35 9.40
N TYR A 23 -3.33 12.87 10.59
CA TYR A 23 -2.94 11.48 10.82
C TYR A 23 -4.00 10.77 11.66
N ARG A 24 -4.14 9.47 11.43
CA ARG A 24 -4.99 8.58 12.21
C ARG A 24 -4.18 7.40 12.73
N GLN A 25 -4.56 6.95 13.91
CA GLN A 25 -4.01 5.77 14.56
C GLN A 25 -5.13 4.74 14.71
N PHE A 26 -4.87 3.50 14.34
CA PHE A 26 -5.83 2.40 14.44
C PHE A 26 -5.46 1.50 15.64
N PRO A 27 -6.16 1.62 16.79
CA PRO A 27 -5.90 0.73 17.91
C PRO A 27 -6.17 -0.74 17.53
N PRO A 28 -5.37 -1.72 18.04
CA PRO A 28 -4.28 -1.57 18.98
C PRO A 28 -2.93 -1.17 18.36
N ASN A 29 -2.91 -0.87 17.09
CA ASN A 29 -1.76 -0.50 16.30
C ASN A 29 -1.32 0.94 16.65
N GLU A 30 -0.01 1.19 16.77
CA GLU A 30 0.55 2.51 17.09
C GLU A 30 0.94 3.33 15.85
N ASP A 31 0.76 2.78 14.65
CA ASP A 31 1.11 3.47 13.42
C ASP A 31 0.23 4.72 13.23
N LYS A 32 0.87 5.86 13.04
CA LYS A 32 0.21 7.10 12.67
C LYS A 32 0.24 7.26 11.17
N VAL A 33 -0.87 6.94 10.52
CA VAL A 33 -0.99 6.93 9.06
C VAL A 33 -1.64 8.23 8.60
N SER A 34 -1.08 8.85 7.55
CA SER A 34 -1.67 10.03 6.94
C SER A 34 -3.08 9.71 6.41
N LEU A 35 -4.01 10.65 6.59
CA LEU A 35 -5.39 10.49 6.14
C LEU A 35 -5.45 10.31 4.62
N LEU A 36 -4.54 10.96 3.89
CA LEU A 36 -4.33 10.76 2.47
C LEU A 36 -3.21 9.74 2.26
N GLY A 37 -3.52 8.61 1.63
CA GLY A 37 -2.55 7.65 1.12
C GLY A 37 -2.27 7.87 -0.36
N TYR A 38 -1.12 7.44 -0.84
CA TYR A 38 -0.74 7.51 -2.24
C TYR A 38 -0.98 6.16 -2.92
N GLY A 39 -1.92 6.13 -3.88
CA GLY A 39 -2.19 4.96 -4.72
C GLY A 39 -1.21 4.89 -5.90
N CYS A 40 -0.45 3.80 -5.96
CA CYS A 40 0.62 3.62 -6.96
C CYS A 40 0.18 2.81 -8.19
N MET A 41 -1.12 2.68 -8.43
CA MET A 41 -1.66 1.90 -9.55
C MET A 41 -1.49 2.60 -10.90
N ARG A 42 -1.29 3.91 -10.92
CA ARG A 42 -1.30 4.72 -12.15
C ARG A 42 -0.11 5.68 -12.20
N TRP A 43 1.08 5.13 -12.06
CA TRP A 43 2.30 5.93 -12.23
C TRP A 43 2.37 6.52 -13.64
N PRO A 44 2.93 7.73 -13.79
CA PRO A 44 3.10 8.34 -15.10
C PRO A 44 4.01 7.51 -16.00
N THR A 45 3.67 7.51 -17.27
CA THR A 45 4.43 6.82 -18.31
C THR A 45 4.80 7.75 -19.44
N LEU A 46 5.82 7.38 -20.18
CA LEU A 46 6.27 8.03 -21.40
C LEU A 46 6.16 7.06 -22.57
N PRO A 47 6.02 7.56 -23.82
CA PRO A 47 6.17 6.70 -24.99
C PRO A 47 7.52 5.97 -24.97
N ALA A 48 7.50 4.67 -25.24
CA ALA A 48 8.73 3.89 -25.33
C ALA A 48 9.63 4.38 -26.48
N PRO A 49 10.97 4.35 -26.32
CA PRO A 49 11.87 4.56 -27.43
C PRO A 49 11.56 3.57 -28.56
N GLY A 50 11.38 4.07 -29.79
CA GLY A 50 10.98 3.24 -30.93
C GLY A 50 9.48 3.17 -31.21
N GLY A 51 8.63 3.81 -30.39
CA GLY A 51 7.23 4.06 -30.67
C GLY A 51 6.24 2.97 -30.28
N ASP A 52 6.67 1.85 -29.70
CA ASP A 52 5.79 0.75 -29.27
C ASP A 52 5.56 0.78 -27.77
N GLY A 53 4.32 1.13 -27.36
CA GLY A 53 3.90 1.13 -25.96
C GLY A 53 4.48 2.26 -25.12
N ASN A 54 4.45 2.08 -23.81
CA ASN A 54 4.90 3.05 -22.82
C ASN A 54 5.91 2.43 -21.86
N VAL A 55 6.72 3.30 -21.28
CA VAL A 55 7.63 2.98 -20.17
C VAL A 55 7.32 3.87 -18.98
N ILE A 56 7.68 3.46 -17.78
CA ILE A 56 7.53 4.29 -16.58
C ILE A 56 8.38 5.56 -16.73
N ASP A 57 7.78 6.70 -16.42
CA ASP A 57 8.49 7.95 -16.20
C ASP A 57 9.03 7.97 -14.76
N GLN A 58 10.16 7.31 -14.54
CA GLN A 58 10.72 7.15 -13.19
C GLN A 58 11.13 8.49 -12.57
N GLU A 59 11.58 9.43 -13.35
CA GLU A 59 11.93 10.76 -12.86
C GLU A 59 10.71 11.48 -12.29
N GLU A 60 9.58 11.42 -12.99
CA GLU A 60 8.33 11.98 -12.52
C GLU A 60 7.76 11.22 -11.32
N VAL A 61 7.87 9.89 -11.29
CA VAL A 61 7.52 9.07 -10.10
C VAL A 61 8.31 9.53 -8.89
N ASN A 62 9.61 9.71 -9.03
CA ASN A 62 10.47 10.20 -7.95
C ASN A 62 10.03 11.59 -7.45
N ARG A 63 9.73 12.49 -8.38
CA ARG A 63 9.26 13.84 -8.05
C ARG A 63 7.94 13.82 -7.27
N LEU A 64 6.99 12.99 -7.71
CA LEU A 64 5.67 12.85 -7.07
C LEU A 64 5.78 12.25 -5.67
N VAL A 65 6.64 11.26 -5.47
CA VAL A 65 6.89 10.66 -4.15
C VAL A 65 7.56 11.67 -3.22
N ASP A 66 8.55 12.40 -3.69
CA ASP A 66 9.21 13.45 -2.91
C ASP A 66 8.20 14.52 -2.48
N TYR A 67 7.38 14.99 -3.41
CA TYR A 67 6.34 15.97 -3.13
C TYR A 67 5.33 15.45 -2.09
N ALA A 68 4.88 14.20 -2.24
CA ALA A 68 3.92 13.60 -1.31
C ALA A 68 4.51 13.51 0.11
N ILE A 69 5.75 13.04 0.26
CA ILE A 69 6.41 12.91 1.56
C ILE A 69 6.64 14.29 2.19
N GLU A 70 7.09 15.28 1.43
CA GLU A 70 7.27 16.65 1.90
C GLU A 70 5.97 17.28 2.42
N HIS A 71 4.84 16.86 1.88
CA HIS A 71 3.51 17.33 2.29
C HIS A 71 2.81 16.40 3.28
N GLY A 72 3.54 15.47 3.88
CA GLY A 72 3.08 14.68 5.02
C GLY A 72 2.41 13.36 4.67
N VAL A 73 2.34 12.96 3.41
CA VAL A 73 1.89 11.61 3.02
C VAL A 73 2.94 10.59 3.47
N ASN A 74 2.52 9.57 4.21
CA ASN A 74 3.41 8.54 4.70
C ASN A 74 2.93 7.11 4.39
N TYR A 75 1.94 6.95 3.50
CA TYR A 75 1.39 5.65 3.13
C TYR A 75 1.34 5.53 1.61
N PHE A 76 2.00 4.48 1.08
CA PHE A 76 2.08 4.18 -0.35
C PHE A 76 1.56 2.79 -0.61
N ASP A 77 0.52 2.70 -1.45
CA ASP A 77 -0.18 1.47 -1.76
C ASP A 77 0.13 1.00 -3.18
N THR A 78 0.68 -0.20 -3.29
CA THR A 78 1.01 -0.83 -4.57
C THR A 78 0.54 -2.27 -4.64
N ALA A 79 0.82 -2.95 -5.73
CA ALA A 79 0.60 -4.37 -5.94
C ALA A 79 1.49 -4.89 -7.09
N PRO A 80 1.76 -6.21 -7.13
CA PRO A 80 2.54 -6.82 -8.22
C PRO A 80 1.97 -6.61 -9.61
N VAL A 81 0.65 -6.46 -9.72
CA VAL A 81 -0.05 -6.34 -11.02
C VAL A 81 -0.25 -4.89 -11.50
N TYR A 82 0.10 -3.90 -10.68
CA TYR A 82 -0.11 -2.50 -11.02
C TYR A 82 0.88 -2.02 -12.08
N VAL A 83 0.40 -1.17 -13.00
CA VAL A 83 1.18 -0.61 -14.11
C VAL A 83 1.91 -1.72 -14.86
N GLN A 84 1.15 -2.73 -15.34
CA GLN A 84 1.71 -3.87 -16.11
C GLN A 84 2.84 -4.62 -15.38
N GLY A 85 2.80 -4.64 -14.05
CA GLY A 85 3.80 -5.31 -13.21
C GLY A 85 5.00 -4.45 -12.83
N TRP A 86 5.00 -3.15 -13.14
CA TRP A 86 6.15 -2.26 -12.89
C TRP A 86 6.05 -1.42 -11.64
N SER A 87 4.85 -1.31 -11.04
CA SER A 87 4.62 -0.36 -9.95
C SER A 87 5.49 -0.62 -8.72
N GLU A 88 5.62 -1.86 -8.27
CA GLU A 88 6.44 -2.17 -7.09
C GLU A 88 7.89 -1.73 -7.28
N LYS A 89 8.47 -2.02 -8.44
CA LYS A 89 9.85 -1.62 -8.75
C LYS A 89 10.01 -0.09 -8.80
N SER A 90 9.10 0.59 -9.48
CA SER A 90 9.13 2.06 -9.58
C SER A 90 8.91 2.73 -8.23
N THR A 91 7.97 2.23 -7.45
CA THR A 91 7.70 2.70 -6.10
C THR A 91 8.93 2.49 -5.20
N GLY A 92 9.55 1.32 -5.29
CA GLY A 92 10.76 0.97 -4.54
C GLY A 92 11.94 1.89 -4.87
N ILE A 93 12.17 2.17 -6.14
CA ILE A 93 13.22 3.11 -6.56
C ILE A 93 13.01 4.49 -5.96
N ALA A 94 11.78 5.00 -6.01
CA ALA A 94 11.46 6.31 -5.48
C ALA A 94 11.56 6.37 -3.94
N LEU A 95 11.00 5.39 -3.24
CA LEU A 95 10.98 5.33 -1.78
C LEU A 95 12.38 5.06 -1.19
N LYS A 96 13.24 4.34 -1.89
CA LYS A 96 14.62 4.06 -1.43
C LYS A 96 15.44 5.33 -1.21
N ARG A 97 15.05 6.42 -1.82
CA ARG A 97 15.68 7.75 -1.69
C ARG A 97 15.32 8.45 -0.37
N HIS A 98 14.41 7.88 0.42
CA HIS A 98 13.95 8.39 1.70
C HIS A 98 14.29 7.42 2.84
N PRO A 99 14.45 7.93 4.08
CA PRO A 99 14.62 7.05 5.24
C PRO A 99 13.44 6.10 5.40
N ARG A 100 13.73 4.83 5.71
CA ARG A 100 12.71 3.76 5.79
C ARG A 100 11.60 4.06 6.80
N ASP A 101 11.90 4.78 7.87
CA ASP A 101 10.97 5.16 8.93
C ASP A 101 10.05 6.35 8.59
N LYS A 102 10.22 6.94 7.41
CA LYS A 102 9.38 8.06 6.93
C LYS A 102 8.14 7.62 6.18
N PHE A 103 8.00 6.34 5.88
CA PHE A 103 6.86 5.85 5.12
C PHE A 103 6.44 4.44 5.53
N PHE A 104 5.16 4.17 5.32
CA PHE A 104 4.58 2.83 5.28
C PHE A 104 4.39 2.42 3.83
N VAL A 105 4.75 1.19 3.51
CA VAL A 105 4.47 0.60 2.21
C VAL A 105 3.50 -0.56 2.35
N ALA A 106 2.48 -0.54 1.51
CA ALA A 106 1.50 -1.61 1.37
C ALA A 106 1.63 -2.25 0.00
N THR A 107 1.66 -3.57 -0.03
CA THR A 107 1.53 -4.34 -1.27
C THR A 107 0.67 -5.57 -1.04
N LYS A 108 0.49 -6.41 -2.05
CA LYS A 108 -0.57 -7.40 -2.04
C LYS A 108 -0.14 -8.72 -2.67
N MET A 109 -0.78 -9.80 -2.19
CA MET A 109 -0.72 -11.08 -2.88
C MET A 109 -1.76 -11.10 -4.00
N SER A 110 -1.31 -10.95 -5.24
CA SER A 110 -2.15 -10.83 -6.44
C SER A 110 -2.16 -12.13 -7.26
N ASN A 111 -2.32 -13.25 -6.61
CA ASN A 111 -2.28 -14.59 -7.21
C ASN A 111 -3.61 -14.97 -7.88
N PHE A 112 -4.10 -14.14 -8.79
CA PHE A 112 -5.40 -14.34 -9.45
C PHE A 112 -5.40 -15.48 -10.47
N SER A 113 -4.33 -15.64 -11.20
CA SER A 113 -4.23 -16.59 -12.32
C SER A 113 -3.58 -17.91 -11.95
N ASN A 114 -2.88 -17.97 -10.84
CA ASN A 114 -2.19 -19.15 -10.36
C ASN A 114 -2.17 -19.18 -8.84
N SER A 115 -2.87 -20.14 -8.25
CA SER A 115 -2.96 -20.33 -6.80
C SER A 115 -1.99 -21.37 -6.25
N ASP A 116 -0.99 -21.77 -7.01
CA ASP A 116 0.07 -22.66 -6.51
C ASP A 116 0.87 -21.98 -5.39
N TYR A 117 1.19 -22.75 -4.35
CA TYR A 117 1.95 -22.26 -3.21
C TYR A 117 3.27 -21.62 -3.62
N ASP A 118 4.06 -22.30 -4.44
CA ASP A 118 5.39 -21.82 -4.87
C ASP A 118 5.29 -20.52 -5.68
N PHE A 119 4.25 -20.39 -6.49
CA PHE A 119 3.99 -19.15 -7.24
C PHE A 119 3.73 -17.98 -6.29
N GLY A 120 2.90 -18.17 -5.27
CA GLY A 120 2.61 -17.14 -4.27
C GLY A 120 3.84 -16.76 -3.45
N VAL A 121 4.60 -17.74 -2.97
CA VAL A 121 5.85 -17.49 -2.24
C VAL A 121 6.84 -16.68 -3.07
N LYS A 122 7.00 -17.04 -4.32
CA LYS A 122 7.86 -16.31 -5.26
C LYS A 122 7.38 -14.87 -5.48
N MET A 123 6.07 -14.68 -5.66
CA MET A 123 5.48 -13.34 -5.79
C MET A 123 5.77 -12.47 -4.57
N TYR A 124 5.63 -13.02 -3.38
CA TYR A 124 5.93 -12.33 -2.12
C TYR A 124 7.42 -11.92 -2.04
N HIS A 125 8.34 -12.82 -2.32
CA HIS A 125 9.76 -12.50 -2.31
C HIS A 125 10.14 -11.49 -3.39
N ASN A 126 9.52 -11.56 -4.56
CA ASN A 126 9.71 -10.55 -5.61
C ASN A 126 9.23 -9.17 -5.17
N SER A 127 8.14 -9.08 -4.40
CA SER A 127 7.66 -7.81 -3.86
C SER A 127 8.69 -7.16 -2.94
N LEU A 128 9.28 -7.92 -2.01
CA LEU A 128 10.36 -7.42 -1.14
C LEU A 128 11.55 -6.91 -1.96
N LYS A 129 11.96 -7.69 -2.97
CA LYS A 129 13.08 -7.34 -3.85
C LYS A 129 12.78 -6.10 -4.68
N ASN A 130 11.62 -6.03 -5.32
CA ASN A 130 11.22 -4.91 -6.17
C ASN A 130 11.07 -3.62 -5.37
N LEU A 131 10.48 -3.70 -4.20
CA LEU A 131 10.33 -2.56 -3.29
C LEU A 131 11.64 -2.18 -2.59
N GLN A 132 12.66 -3.02 -2.66
CA GLN A 132 13.95 -2.81 -1.99
C GLN A 132 13.81 -2.61 -0.48
N VAL A 133 13.00 -3.43 0.16
CA VAL A 133 12.73 -3.38 1.60
C VAL A 133 12.97 -4.73 2.25
N ASP A 134 13.35 -4.72 3.53
CA ASP A 134 13.53 -5.92 4.33
C ASP A 134 12.21 -6.38 4.97
N TYR A 135 11.25 -5.48 5.10
CA TYR A 135 9.92 -5.75 5.61
C TYR A 135 8.87 -4.87 4.92
N ILE A 136 7.65 -5.38 4.89
CA ILE A 136 6.47 -4.70 4.35
C ILE A 136 5.58 -4.30 5.53
N ASP A 137 5.13 -3.06 5.58
CA ASP A 137 4.30 -2.57 6.67
C ASP A 137 2.89 -3.16 6.64
N TYR A 138 2.27 -3.19 5.46
CA TYR A 138 0.93 -3.71 5.24
C TYR A 138 0.91 -4.64 4.04
N TYR A 139 0.69 -5.92 4.29
CA TYR A 139 0.57 -6.91 3.23
C TYR A 139 -0.86 -7.41 3.14
N LEU A 140 -1.47 -7.29 1.96
CA LEU A 140 -2.89 -7.55 1.77
C LEU A 140 -3.13 -8.78 0.90
N LEU A 141 -4.12 -9.59 1.30
CA LEU A 141 -4.72 -10.58 0.41
C LEU A 141 -5.58 -9.84 -0.60
N HIS A 142 -5.21 -9.87 -1.87
CA HIS A 142 -5.77 -8.98 -2.89
C HIS A 142 -7.12 -9.47 -3.38
N MET A 143 -8.17 -8.64 -3.26
CA MET A 143 -9.51 -8.88 -3.79
C MET A 143 -10.11 -10.22 -3.35
N LEU A 144 -10.53 -10.32 -2.11
CA LEU A 144 -11.15 -11.54 -1.55
C LEU A 144 -12.65 -11.69 -1.85
N GLY A 145 -13.26 -10.80 -2.61
CA GLY A 145 -14.69 -10.77 -2.85
C GLY A 145 -15.27 -11.93 -3.68
N ALA A 146 -14.42 -12.70 -4.36
CA ALA A 146 -14.88 -13.85 -5.14
C ALA A 146 -15.10 -15.08 -4.25
N PRO A 147 -16.14 -15.92 -4.52
CA PRO A 147 -16.42 -17.12 -3.73
C PRO A 147 -15.49 -18.29 -4.11
N GLY A 148 -15.37 -19.25 -3.19
CA GLY A 148 -14.75 -20.55 -3.43
C GLY A 148 -13.28 -20.48 -3.82
N LYS A 149 -12.93 -21.21 -4.88
CA LYS A 149 -11.54 -21.34 -5.35
C LYS A 149 -10.93 -20.05 -5.87
N SER A 150 -11.75 -19.08 -6.28
CA SER A 150 -11.30 -17.78 -6.75
C SER A 150 -11.14 -16.75 -5.62
N GLY A 151 -11.54 -17.10 -4.41
CA GLY A 151 -11.45 -16.26 -3.21
C GLY A 151 -10.49 -16.79 -2.17
N LEU A 152 -10.82 -16.55 -0.91
CA LEU A 152 -9.99 -16.91 0.24
C LEU A 152 -9.64 -18.41 0.26
N GLN A 153 -10.63 -19.28 0.07
CA GLN A 153 -10.44 -20.73 0.20
C GLN A 153 -9.38 -21.26 -0.77
N GLY A 154 -9.55 -21.03 -2.07
CA GLY A 154 -8.66 -21.59 -3.09
C GLY A 154 -7.33 -20.85 -3.21
N ARG A 155 -7.34 -19.56 -2.99
CA ARG A 155 -6.14 -18.74 -3.19
C ARG A 155 -5.21 -18.70 -1.97
N PHE A 156 -5.70 -18.98 -0.78
CA PHE A 156 -4.93 -18.78 0.46
C PHE A 156 -5.01 -19.93 1.47
N LEU A 157 -6.15 -20.61 1.60
CA LEU A 157 -6.33 -21.64 2.63
C LEU A 157 -5.90 -23.02 2.13
N ASP A 158 -6.46 -23.49 1.02
CA ASP A 158 -6.19 -24.84 0.50
C ASP A 158 -4.74 -25.05 0.08
N ASN A 159 -4.08 -24.00 -0.37
CA ASN A 159 -2.70 -24.05 -0.85
C ASN A 159 -1.65 -23.82 0.25
N GLY A 160 -2.05 -23.51 1.49
CA GLY A 160 -1.14 -23.24 2.60
C GLY A 160 -0.49 -21.84 2.58
N LEU A 161 -0.89 -20.97 1.65
CA LEU A 161 -0.24 -19.67 1.48
C LEU A 161 -0.48 -18.73 2.66
N LEU A 162 -1.70 -18.76 3.26
CA LEU A 162 -1.97 -17.96 4.45
C LEU A 162 -1.05 -18.34 5.62
N ASP A 163 -0.82 -19.63 5.83
CA ASP A 163 0.09 -20.08 6.89
C ASP A 163 1.51 -19.57 6.66
N PHE A 164 1.97 -19.57 5.42
CA PHE A 164 3.25 -18.98 5.08
C PHE A 164 3.29 -17.48 5.40
N LEU A 165 2.28 -16.71 5.03
CA LEU A 165 2.23 -15.27 5.29
C LEU A 165 2.14 -14.96 6.78
N LEU A 166 1.43 -15.77 7.56
CA LEU A 166 1.39 -15.63 9.02
C LEU A 166 2.76 -15.86 9.66
N LYS A 167 3.54 -16.82 9.16
CA LYS A 167 4.92 -17.02 9.61
C LYS A 167 5.83 -15.85 9.25
N GLU A 168 5.65 -15.26 8.09
CA GLU A 168 6.38 -14.05 7.69
C GLU A 168 6.02 -12.86 8.61
N ARG A 169 4.77 -12.75 9.03
CA ARG A 169 4.36 -11.76 10.03
C ARG A 169 5.03 -12.00 11.39
N GLU A 170 5.06 -13.22 11.87
CA GLU A 170 5.73 -13.59 13.14
C GLU A 170 7.24 -13.28 13.09
N ALA A 171 7.86 -13.48 11.92
CA ALA A 171 9.27 -13.19 11.69
C ALA A 171 9.57 -11.68 11.54
N GLY A 172 8.56 -10.82 11.49
CA GLY A 172 8.70 -9.37 11.37
C GLY A 172 8.92 -8.87 9.95
N ARG A 173 8.82 -9.71 8.91
CA ARG A 173 8.93 -9.28 7.52
C ARG A 173 7.61 -8.76 6.95
N ILE A 174 6.49 -9.09 7.58
CA ILE A 174 5.19 -8.44 7.42
C ILE A 174 4.81 -7.86 8.78
N ARG A 175 4.58 -6.55 8.86
CA ARG A 175 4.15 -5.94 10.12
C ARG A 175 2.65 -6.12 10.37
N ARG A 176 1.85 -5.86 9.35
CA ARG A 176 0.39 -5.99 9.41
C ARG A 176 -0.11 -6.78 8.21
N LEU A 177 -0.90 -7.81 8.46
CA LEU A 177 -1.54 -8.63 7.43
C LEU A 177 -3.02 -8.28 7.38
N GLY A 178 -3.54 -8.04 6.19
CA GLY A 178 -4.93 -7.68 5.97
C GLY A 178 -5.44 -8.18 4.61
N TRP A 179 -6.53 -7.61 4.16
CA TRP A 179 -7.10 -7.95 2.85
C TRP A 179 -7.77 -6.74 2.19
N SER A 180 -7.96 -6.84 0.89
CA SER A 180 -8.85 -5.98 0.11
C SER A 180 -10.03 -6.76 -0.42
N PHE A 181 -11.12 -6.05 -0.69
CA PHE A 181 -12.39 -6.66 -1.11
C PHE A 181 -12.89 -6.05 -2.41
#